data_f9c4456ddf773db247eb05401b563b9d
#
_entry.id   f9c4456ddf773db247eb05401b563b9d
#
_cell.length_a   1.000
_cell.length_b   1.000
_cell.length_c   1.000
_cell.angle_alpha   90.00
_cell.angle_beta   90.00
_cell.angle_gamma   90.00
#
_symmetry.space_group_name_H-M   'P 1'
#
loop_
_entity.id
_entity.type
_entity.pdbx_description
1 polymer ?
#
loop_
_entity_poly.entity_id
_entity_poly.type
_entity_poly.pdbx_seq_one_letter_code
_entity_poly.pdbx_strand_id
1 'polypeptide(L)'
;TRRLMRSLNLATVCEEAACPNIGECWTKKHATVMILGDTCTRACAFCNVKTGMPRAVDPLEPEHVAVAAAELGLEHIVVTSVDRDDLPDGGAGQFVKVIEALRRNTPATTIEILTPDFRNKHEAAVEAIVAARPDVYNHNLETVPRLYPTIRPGARYYASLRL
;
A
#
# COMPACT_ATOMS: atom_id res chain seq x y z
N THR A 1 10.91 -4.15 -15.79
CA THR A 1 10.03 -3.89 -14.64
C THR A 1 8.55 -4.07 -15.01
N ARG A 2 7.95 -3.29 -15.94
CA ARG A 2 6.51 -3.39 -16.31
C ARG A 2 6.05 -4.81 -16.69
N ARG A 3 6.81 -5.54 -17.51
CA ARG A 3 6.43 -6.91 -17.91
C ARG A 3 6.35 -7.84 -16.70
N LEU A 4 7.30 -7.75 -15.80
CA LEU A 4 7.35 -8.56 -14.60
C LEU A 4 6.16 -8.26 -13.68
N MET A 5 5.90 -6.98 -13.39
CA MET A 5 4.75 -6.59 -12.55
C MET A 5 3.43 -7.14 -13.11
N ARG A 6 3.22 -7.03 -14.43
CA ARG A 6 2.03 -7.56 -15.10
C ARG A 6 1.95 -9.09 -15.09
N SER A 7 3.09 -9.79 -15.27
CA SER A 7 3.11 -11.26 -15.23
C SER A 7 2.79 -11.81 -13.85
N LEU A 8 3.07 -11.05 -12.79
CA LEU A 8 2.77 -11.38 -11.40
C LEU A 8 1.43 -10.79 -10.92
N ASN A 9 0.65 -10.20 -11.83
CA ASN A 9 -0.64 -9.56 -11.53
C ASN A 9 -0.55 -8.47 -10.42
N LEU A 10 0.57 -7.73 -10.39
CA LEU A 10 0.80 -6.66 -9.43
C LEU A 10 0.46 -5.30 -10.01
N ALA A 11 -0.21 -4.47 -9.21
CA ALA A 11 -0.42 -3.05 -9.47
C ALA A 11 0.73 -2.22 -8.90
N THR A 12 1.15 -1.18 -9.62
CA THR A 12 2.10 -0.19 -9.09
C THR A 12 1.47 1.18 -9.07
N VAL A 13 1.63 1.89 -7.96
CA VAL A 13 1.21 3.30 -7.87
C VAL A 13 1.92 4.14 -8.94
N CYS A 14 3.15 3.76 -9.29
CA CYS A 14 3.92 4.44 -10.32
C CYS A 14 3.23 4.46 -11.71
N GLU A 15 2.49 3.39 -12.05
CA GLU A 15 1.70 3.31 -13.29
C GLU A 15 0.30 3.91 -13.10
N GLU A 16 -0.42 3.51 -12.05
CA GLU A 16 -1.81 3.93 -11.78
C GLU A 16 -1.95 5.44 -11.56
N ALA A 17 -0.97 6.05 -10.88
CA ALA A 17 -0.93 7.50 -10.64
C ALA A 17 -0.21 8.28 -11.75
N ALA A 18 0.22 7.63 -12.84
CA ALA A 18 0.99 8.25 -13.92
C ALA A 18 2.19 9.07 -13.39
N CYS A 19 2.95 8.51 -12.45
CA CYS A 19 4.02 9.19 -11.74
C CYS A 19 5.12 9.68 -12.68
N PRO A 20 5.47 10.98 -12.70
CA PRO A 20 6.50 11.52 -13.58
C PRO A 20 7.92 11.01 -13.24
N ASN A 21 8.14 10.54 -12.01
CA ASN A 21 9.44 10.12 -11.51
C ASN A 21 9.73 8.61 -11.68
N ILE A 22 8.83 7.88 -12.35
CA ILE A 22 8.93 6.42 -12.49
C ILE A 22 10.28 5.95 -13.04
N GLY A 23 10.83 6.66 -14.03
CA GLY A 23 12.12 6.32 -14.64
C GLY A 23 13.29 6.46 -13.67
N GLU A 24 13.31 7.53 -12.88
CA GLU A 24 14.35 7.79 -11.88
C GLU A 24 14.30 6.78 -10.74
N CYS A 25 13.12 6.55 -10.17
CA CYS A 25 12.93 5.61 -9.07
C CYS A 25 13.36 4.19 -9.47
N TRP A 26 12.92 3.73 -10.63
CA TRP A 26 13.28 2.39 -11.11
C TRP A 26 14.76 2.22 -11.44
N THR A 27 15.43 3.30 -11.89
CA THR A 27 16.89 3.29 -12.11
C THR A 27 17.63 3.16 -10.77
N LYS A 28 17.09 3.75 -9.70
CA LYS A 28 17.62 3.65 -8.33
C LYS A 28 17.17 2.37 -7.59
N LYS A 29 16.54 1.42 -8.29
CA LYS A 29 15.98 0.19 -7.70
C LYS A 29 14.96 0.45 -6.56
N HIS A 30 14.20 1.53 -6.70
CA HIS A 30 13.10 1.88 -5.82
C HIS A 30 11.77 1.64 -6.54
N ALA A 31 10.81 1.02 -5.89
CA ALA A 31 9.47 0.81 -6.45
C ALA A 31 8.39 1.00 -5.39
N THR A 32 7.22 1.45 -5.83
CA THR A 32 6.01 1.50 -5.01
C THR A 32 5.00 0.52 -5.57
N VAL A 33 4.65 -0.48 -4.78
CA VAL A 33 3.63 -1.47 -5.12
C VAL A 33 2.34 -1.18 -4.38
N MET A 34 1.23 -1.43 -5.05
CA MET A 34 -0.11 -1.30 -4.46
C MET A 34 -0.70 -2.70 -4.28
N ILE A 35 -0.99 -3.06 -3.03
CA ILE A 35 -1.58 -4.33 -2.66
C ILE A 35 -3.09 -4.21 -2.43
N LEU A 36 -3.77 -5.35 -2.24
CA LEU A 36 -5.22 -5.46 -2.02
C LEU A 36 -6.06 -5.12 -3.26
N GLY A 37 -5.43 -5.16 -4.44
CA GLY A 37 -6.08 -4.95 -5.73
C GLY A 37 -6.05 -3.50 -6.23
N ASP A 38 -6.87 -3.22 -7.25
CA ASP A 38 -6.94 -1.98 -8.01
C ASP A 38 -8.19 -1.14 -7.74
N THR A 39 -9.05 -1.59 -6.84
CA THR A 39 -10.36 -0.98 -6.57
C THR A 39 -10.47 -0.59 -5.10
N CYS A 40 -10.72 0.70 -4.83
CA CYS A 40 -10.82 1.28 -3.50
C CYS A 40 -12.27 1.37 -3.04
N THR A 41 -12.53 1.16 -1.74
CA THR A 41 -13.86 1.36 -1.13
C THR A 41 -14.21 2.83 -0.92
N ARG A 42 -13.26 3.77 -1.12
CA ARG A 42 -13.45 5.21 -0.93
C ARG A 42 -13.21 6.00 -2.20
N ALA A 43 -13.84 7.18 -2.29
CA ALA A 43 -13.82 8.07 -3.45
C ALA A 43 -13.15 9.41 -3.08
N CYS A 44 -11.83 9.41 -2.91
CA CYS A 44 -11.07 10.63 -2.64
C CYS A 44 -10.93 11.48 -3.90
N ALA A 45 -11.24 12.77 -3.83
CA ALA A 45 -11.33 13.65 -5.00
C ALA A 45 -9.99 13.86 -5.75
N PHE A 46 -8.86 13.62 -5.09
CA PHE A 46 -7.51 13.75 -5.67
C PHE A 46 -6.97 12.43 -6.22
N CYS A 47 -7.67 11.30 -5.97
CA CYS A 47 -7.15 9.98 -6.27
C CYS A 47 -7.64 9.48 -7.63
N ASN A 48 -6.74 8.89 -8.42
CA ASN A 48 -7.06 8.32 -9.72
C ASN A 48 -7.39 6.81 -9.66
N VAL A 49 -7.37 6.21 -8.46
CA VAL A 49 -7.68 4.80 -8.26
C VAL A 49 -9.18 4.57 -8.43
N LYS A 50 -9.52 3.48 -9.08
CA LYS A 50 -10.91 3.06 -9.32
C LYS A 50 -11.67 2.87 -8.01
N THR A 51 -12.85 3.46 -7.91
CA THR A 51 -13.75 3.31 -6.75
C THR A 51 -14.82 2.26 -7.02
N GLY A 52 -15.12 1.42 -6.02
CA GLY A 52 -16.17 0.39 -6.14
C GLY A 52 -16.06 -0.71 -5.09
N MET A 53 -16.67 -1.84 -5.41
CA MET A 53 -16.52 -3.07 -4.60
C MET A 53 -15.26 -3.82 -5.04
N PRO A 54 -14.25 -3.95 -4.16
CA PRO A 54 -13.05 -4.69 -4.47
C PRO A 54 -13.32 -6.19 -4.62
N ARG A 55 -12.43 -6.86 -5.35
CA ARG A 55 -12.42 -8.32 -5.42
C ARG A 55 -11.92 -8.94 -4.11
N ALA A 56 -12.08 -10.27 -3.99
CA ALA A 56 -11.46 -11.02 -2.91
C ALA A 56 -9.94 -10.79 -2.88
N VAL A 57 -9.37 -10.81 -1.66
CA VAL A 57 -7.92 -10.66 -1.49
C VAL A 57 -7.21 -11.86 -2.13
N ASP A 58 -6.19 -11.58 -2.94
CA ASP A 58 -5.36 -12.62 -3.53
C ASP A 58 -4.39 -13.17 -2.46
N PRO A 59 -4.50 -14.46 -2.10
CA PRO A 59 -3.61 -15.06 -1.10
C PRO A 59 -2.17 -15.18 -1.58
N LEU A 60 -1.90 -15.13 -2.90
CA LEU A 60 -0.57 -15.23 -3.49
C LEU A 60 0.12 -13.87 -3.67
N GLU A 61 -0.62 -12.76 -3.53
CA GLU A 61 -0.07 -11.40 -3.70
C GLU A 61 1.20 -11.15 -2.85
N PRO A 62 1.31 -11.59 -1.57
CA PRO A 62 2.52 -11.42 -0.78
C PRO A 62 3.77 -12.05 -1.41
N GLU A 63 3.64 -13.28 -1.90
CA GLU A 63 4.76 -13.97 -2.56
C GLU A 63 5.07 -13.34 -3.91
N HIS A 64 4.07 -12.92 -4.68
CA HIS A 64 4.28 -12.21 -5.95
C HIS A 64 5.05 -10.90 -5.75
N VAL A 65 4.73 -10.14 -4.69
CA VAL A 65 5.47 -8.91 -4.34
C VAL A 65 6.92 -9.23 -3.99
N ALA A 66 7.15 -10.26 -3.19
CA ALA A 66 8.49 -10.65 -2.78
C ALA A 66 9.34 -11.16 -3.97
N VAL A 67 8.76 -11.95 -4.87
CA VAL A 67 9.40 -12.40 -6.11
C VAL A 67 9.75 -11.20 -6.99
N ALA A 68 8.83 -10.27 -7.19
CA ALA A 68 9.08 -9.05 -7.98
C ALA A 68 10.22 -8.22 -7.38
N ALA A 69 10.25 -8.04 -6.06
CA ALA A 69 11.31 -7.31 -5.37
C ALA A 69 12.68 -7.98 -5.56
N ALA A 70 12.74 -9.31 -5.45
CA ALA A 70 13.96 -10.09 -5.65
C ALA A 70 14.47 -10.01 -7.11
N GLU A 71 13.59 -10.25 -8.09
CA GLU A 71 13.97 -10.22 -9.51
C GLU A 71 14.41 -8.83 -10.00
N LEU A 72 13.82 -7.77 -9.42
CA LEU A 72 14.19 -6.38 -9.72
C LEU A 72 15.43 -5.92 -8.91
N GLY A 73 15.87 -6.71 -7.93
CA GLY A 73 16.95 -6.36 -7.04
C GLY A 73 16.68 -5.06 -6.29
N LEU A 74 15.45 -4.89 -5.77
CA LEU A 74 15.06 -3.64 -5.13
C LEU A 74 15.86 -3.41 -3.85
N GLU A 75 16.39 -2.21 -3.73
CA GLU A 75 17.06 -1.73 -2.51
C GLU A 75 16.07 -1.10 -1.53
N HIS A 76 14.99 -0.54 -2.08
CA HIS A 76 13.90 0.07 -1.31
C HIS A 76 12.55 -0.23 -1.96
N ILE A 77 11.60 -0.70 -1.18
CA ILE A 77 10.23 -0.93 -1.62
C ILE A 77 9.24 -0.18 -0.73
N VAL A 78 8.34 0.57 -1.36
CA VAL A 78 7.18 1.15 -0.68
C VAL A 78 5.98 0.25 -0.96
N VAL A 79 5.35 -0.26 0.08
CA VAL A 79 4.12 -1.04 0.00
C VAL A 79 2.97 -0.17 0.45
N THR A 80 2.04 0.09 -0.44
CA THR A 80 0.79 0.81 -0.13
C THR A 80 -0.42 -0.01 -0.54
N SER A 81 -1.61 0.47 -0.25
CA SER A 81 -2.84 -0.23 -0.62
C SER A 81 -3.97 0.72 -1.00
N VAL A 82 -5.01 0.17 -1.61
CA VAL A 82 -6.34 0.78 -1.63
C VAL A 82 -6.98 0.71 -0.23
N ASP A 83 -7.95 1.57 0.07
CA ASP A 83 -8.78 1.38 1.27
C ASP A 83 -9.69 0.15 1.11
N ARG A 84 -9.72 -0.70 2.13
CA ARG A 84 -10.50 -1.92 2.22
C ARG A 84 -11.39 -1.90 3.46
N ASP A 85 -12.28 -0.91 3.53
CA ASP A 85 -13.25 -0.79 4.64
C ASP A 85 -14.19 -2.01 4.75
N ASP A 86 -14.29 -2.80 3.68
CA ASP A 86 -15.02 -4.06 3.59
C ASP A 86 -14.38 -5.22 4.38
N LEU A 87 -13.05 -5.17 4.61
CA LEU A 87 -12.35 -6.23 5.34
C LEU A 87 -12.42 -6.01 6.86
N PRO A 88 -12.49 -7.08 7.66
CA PRO A 88 -12.56 -6.99 9.12
C PRO A 88 -11.39 -6.25 9.76
N ASP A 89 -10.18 -6.38 9.19
CA ASP A 89 -8.94 -5.77 9.65
C ASP A 89 -8.50 -4.57 8.80
N GLY A 90 -9.33 -4.13 7.83
CA GLY A 90 -8.98 -3.07 6.89
C GLY A 90 -7.82 -3.41 5.95
N GLY A 91 -7.41 -4.68 5.88
CA GLY A 91 -6.31 -5.18 5.06
C GLY A 91 -4.95 -5.24 5.78
N ALA A 92 -4.90 -4.98 7.09
CA ALA A 92 -3.65 -5.02 7.87
C ALA A 92 -2.93 -6.37 7.79
N GLY A 93 -3.66 -7.47 7.84
CA GLY A 93 -3.10 -8.82 7.72
C GLY A 93 -2.40 -9.07 6.38
N GLN A 94 -2.81 -8.42 5.31
CA GLN A 94 -2.12 -8.52 4.03
C GLN A 94 -0.78 -7.76 4.04
N PHE A 95 -0.72 -6.56 4.66
CA PHE A 95 0.54 -5.86 4.89
C PHE A 95 1.53 -6.73 5.67
N VAL A 96 1.08 -7.36 6.77
CA VAL A 96 1.91 -8.27 7.58
C VAL A 96 2.51 -9.38 6.70
N LYS A 97 1.68 -10.09 5.93
CA LYS A 97 2.13 -11.18 5.05
C LYS A 97 3.13 -10.69 4.00
N VAL A 98 2.92 -9.51 3.43
CA VAL A 98 3.84 -8.91 2.44
C VAL A 98 5.19 -8.59 3.09
N ILE A 99 5.19 -7.97 4.28
CA ILE A 99 6.43 -7.68 5.03
C ILE A 99 7.19 -8.97 5.33
N GLU A 100 6.51 -10.01 5.81
CA GLU A 100 7.11 -11.31 6.11
C GLU A 100 7.68 -11.97 4.85
N ALA A 101 6.96 -11.94 3.72
CA ALA A 101 7.43 -12.49 2.45
C ALA A 101 8.67 -11.75 1.93
N LEU A 102 8.68 -10.42 1.99
CA LEU A 102 9.83 -9.59 1.65
C LEU A 102 11.03 -9.90 2.54
N ARG A 103 10.87 -10.01 3.86
CA ARG A 103 11.96 -10.36 4.78
C ARG A 103 12.57 -11.72 4.49
N ARG A 104 11.76 -12.71 4.09
CA ARG A 104 12.26 -14.03 3.69
C ARG A 104 13.05 -14.00 2.38
N ASN A 105 12.56 -13.28 1.38
CA ASN A 105 13.09 -13.33 0.01
C ASN A 105 14.15 -12.25 -0.27
N THR A 106 14.03 -11.08 0.37
CA THR A 106 14.91 -9.91 0.16
C THR A 106 15.29 -9.27 1.50
N PRO A 107 16.06 -9.95 2.36
CA PRO A 107 16.32 -9.50 3.74
C PRO A 107 17.08 -8.15 3.82
N ALA A 108 17.78 -7.75 2.76
CA ALA A 108 18.52 -6.50 2.70
C ALA A 108 17.68 -5.31 2.17
N THR A 109 16.47 -5.57 1.62
CA THR A 109 15.61 -4.52 1.08
C THR A 109 14.99 -3.71 2.22
N THR A 110 15.09 -2.38 2.14
CA THR A 110 14.36 -1.48 3.05
C THR A 110 12.87 -1.54 2.73
N ILE A 111 12.04 -1.85 3.72
CA ILE A 111 10.59 -1.97 3.58
C ILE A 111 9.93 -0.76 4.21
N GLU A 112 9.40 0.09 3.37
CA GLU A 112 8.53 1.21 3.75
C GLU A 112 7.08 0.82 3.50
N ILE A 113 6.19 1.16 4.43
CA ILE A 113 4.76 1.02 4.23
C ILE A 113 4.07 2.37 4.25
N LEU A 114 3.06 2.53 3.41
CA LEU A 114 2.16 3.68 3.40
C LEU A 114 0.74 3.16 3.58
N THR A 115 0.23 3.26 4.81
CA THR A 115 -1.03 2.63 5.18
C THR A 115 -2.24 3.57 5.05
N PRO A 116 -3.45 3.01 4.83
CA PRO A 116 -4.70 3.71 5.05
C PRO A 116 -4.91 3.99 6.55
N ASP A 117 -5.98 4.71 6.91
CA ASP A 117 -6.31 5.01 8.30
C ASP A 117 -6.99 3.85 9.05
N PHE A 118 -7.18 2.70 8.42
CA PHE A 118 -7.84 1.49 8.97
C PHE A 118 -9.15 1.82 9.71
N ARG A 119 -9.98 2.62 9.13
CA ARG A 119 -11.21 3.18 9.70
C ARG A 119 -11.90 2.27 10.72
N ASN A 120 -12.00 2.72 11.99
CA ASN A 120 -12.55 2.01 13.14
C ASN A 120 -11.80 0.72 13.56
N LYS A 121 -10.62 0.43 13.01
CA LYS A 121 -9.83 -0.79 13.26
C LYS A 121 -8.36 -0.47 13.53
N HIS A 122 -8.01 0.82 13.65
CA HIS A 122 -6.63 1.30 13.61
C HIS A 122 -5.73 0.73 14.70
N GLU A 123 -6.21 0.57 15.94
CA GLU A 123 -5.37 0.06 17.04
C GLU A 123 -4.81 -1.32 16.72
N ALA A 124 -5.68 -2.30 16.53
CA ALA A 124 -5.28 -3.69 16.23
C ALA A 124 -4.51 -3.80 14.90
N ALA A 125 -4.89 -3.00 13.88
CA ALA A 125 -4.22 -2.97 12.59
C ALA A 125 -2.78 -2.45 12.72
N VAL A 126 -2.57 -1.34 13.44
CA VAL A 126 -1.24 -0.77 13.67
C VAL A 126 -0.38 -1.71 14.51
N GLU A 127 -0.91 -2.28 15.59
CA GLU A 127 -0.19 -3.25 16.42
C GLU A 127 0.32 -4.44 15.60
N ALA A 128 -0.54 -5.02 14.75
CA ALA A 128 -0.16 -6.14 13.90
C ALA A 128 0.96 -5.78 12.92
N ILE A 129 0.87 -4.61 12.29
CA ILE A 129 1.87 -4.15 11.32
C ILE A 129 3.18 -3.79 12.01
N VAL A 130 3.14 -3.12 13.15
CA VAL A 130 4.35 -2.78 13.92
C VAL A 130 5.06 -4.06 14.39
N ALA A 131 4.31 -5.09 14.79
CA ALA A 131 4.87 -6.39 15.15
C ALA A 131 5.59 -7.08 13.97
N ALA A 132 5.16 -6.83 12.73
CA ALA A 132 5.85 -7.32 11.52
C ALA A 132 7.13 -6.52 11.18
N ARG A 133 7.40 -5.41 11.85
CA ARG A 133 8.65 -4.62 11.83
C ARG A 133 9.03 -4.11 10.43
N PRO A 134 8.20 -3.28 9.76
CA PRO A 134 8.67 -2.49 8.63
C PRO A 134 9.80 -1.55 9.06
N ASP A 135 10.66 -1.12 8.13
CA ASP A 135 11.73 -0.16 8.44
C ASP A 135 11.19 1.26 8.55
N VAL A 136 10.17 1.59 7.74
CA VAL A 136 9.52 2.90 7.74
C VAL A 136 8.00 2.71 7.73
N TYR A 137 7.32 3.45 8.59
CA TYR A 137 5.85 3.50 8.65
C TYR A 137 5.36 4.90 8.27
N ASN A 138 4.58 5.00 7.20
CA ASN A 138 4.00 6.24 6.70
C ASN A 138 2.47 6.20 6.68
N HIS A 139 1.89 7.38 6.87
CA HIS A 139 0.49 7.65 6.66
C HIS A 139 0.27 9.09 6.17
N ASN A 140 -0.60 9.26 5.19
CA ASN A 140 -0.87 10.56 4.57
C ASN A 140 -2.03 11.30 5.23
N LEU A 141 -1.84 12.57 5.57
CA LEU A 141 -2.92 13.47 6.00
C LEU A 141 -3.68 14.08 4.82
N GLU A 142 -3.03 14.21 3.66
CA GLU A 142 -3.54 14.65 2.36
C GLU A 142 -3.98 16.12 2.31
N THR A 143 -4.78 16.59 3.29
CA THR A 143 -5.32 17.95 3.29
C THR A 143 -5.62 18.42 4.72
N VAL A 144 -6.07 19.66 4.85
CA VAL A 144 -6.45 20.27 6.13
C VAL A 144 -7.82 19.82 6.61
N PRO A 145 -8.12 19.85 7.93
CA PRO A 145 -9.35 19.29 8.52
C PRO A 145 -10.64 19.74 7.84
N ARG A 146 -10.76 21.04 7.49
CA ARG A 146 -11.97 21.62 6.90
C ARG A 146 -12.34 21.05 5.51
N LEU A 147 -11.35 20.46 4.81
CA LEU A 147 -11.54 19.93 3.46
C LEU A 147 -11.82 18.41 3.45
N TYR A 148 -11.63 17.72 4.57
CA TYR A 148 -11.82 16.27 4.62
C TYR A 148 -13.19 15.79 4.11
N PRO A 149 -14.33 16.45 4.47
CA PRO A 149 -15.65 15.98 4.04
C PRO A 149 -15.81 15.93 2.51
N THR A 150 -15.16 16.84 1.79
CA THR A 150 -15.29 16.97 0.33
C THR A 150 -14.15 16.30 -0.44
N ILE A 151 -12.93 16.35 0.10
CA ILE A 151 -11.73 15.89 -0.61
C ILE A 151 -11.38 14.43 -0.26
N ARG A 152 -11.56 14.04 1.01
CA ARG A 152 -11.27 12.68 1.49
C ARG A 152 -12.45 12.11 2.28
N PRO A 153 -13.62 11.91 1.63
CA PRO A 153 -14.80 11.41 2.32
C PRO A 153 -14.56 10.04 2.94
N GLY A 154 -15.06 9.84 4.15
CA GLY A 154 -14.86 8.61 4.91
C GLY A 154 -13.63 8.58 5.81
N ALA A 155 -12.65 9.45 5.62
CA ALA A 155 -11.51 9.63 6.51
C ALA A 155 -11.76 10.73 7.56
N ARG A 156 -10.97 10.73 8.63
CA ARG A 156 -11.03 11.73 9.70
C ARG A 156 -9.63 12.21 10.05
N TYR A 157 -9.38 13.51 9.92
CA TYR A 157 -8.07 14.13 10.18
C TYR A 157 -7.48 13.75 11.54
N TYR A 158 -8.27 13.93 12.60
CA TYR A 158 -7.80 13.63 13.96
C TYR A 158 -7.68 12.13 14.26
N ALA A 159 -8.34 11.26 13.50
CA ALA A 159 -8.09 9.82 13.58
C ALA A 159 -6.73 9.47 12.96
N SER A 160 -6.39 10.06 11.81
CA SER A 160 -5.09 9.91 11.17
C SER A 160 -3.91 10.44 12.03
N LEU A 161 -4.14 11.46 12.86
CA LEU A 161 -3.12 11.95 13.81
C LEU A 161 -2.88 11.01 15.00
N ARG A 162 -3.77 10.07 15.25
CA ARG A 162 -3.64 9.09 16.33
C ARG A 162 -3.08 7.75 15.88
N LEU A 163 -2.86 7.61 14.60
CA LEU A 163 -2.24 6.46 13.98
C LEU A 163 -0.72 6.49 14.23
#